data_65b178764ee9b48b15663048f370404f
#
_entry.id   65b178764ee9b48b15663048f370404f
#
_cell.length_a   1.000
_cell.length_b   1.000
_cell.length_c   1.000
_cell.angle_alpha   90.00
_cell.angle_beta   90.00
_cell.angle_gamma   90.00
#
_symmetry.space_group_name_H-M   'P 1'
#
loop_
_entity.id
_entity.type
_entity.pdbx_description
1 polymer ?
#
loop_
_entity_poly.entity_id
_entity_poly.type
_entity_poly.pdbx_seq_one_letter_code
_entity_poly.pdbx_strand_id
1 'polypeptide(L)'
;MRTSGLLFAIAIAVLPAGAESNLERGKRIVDEAVEALGGENFLQMADRVETGRAYSFYRERLNGLSIATIYTRYLTRPEPPVAGFLGIREREAFGKKRDSAVILADGEGYDITFRGAQPLPDERIERFRDSTLRNVLYILRMRLGEPGLICESRGMDVVENQSVDIVDITDADNRVVTVYFSHVTHLPVKQVTNRRDPLTKDLMEEVTRFAKYRDVGGGVMWPFDVQRERNGEKIFQMYADSVVVNKGLTDNLFTLPANMKILKKEK
;
A
#
# COMPACT_ATOMS: atom_id res chain seq x y z
N MET A 1 10.52 -39.25 71.82
CA MET A 1 10.38 -37.96 71.07
C MET A 1 10.20 -38.27 69.59
N ARG A 2 9.02 -38.09 69.06
CA ARG A 2 8.72 -38.31 67.65
C ARG A 2 8.54 -36.93 66.97
N THR A 3 9.46 -36.57 66.09
CA THR A 3 9.38 -35.34 65.30
C THR A 3 8.59 -35.62 64.00
N SER A 4 7.38 -35.07 63.93
CA SER A 4 6.59 -35.06 62.69
C SER A 4 7.07 -33.95 61.78
N GLY A 5 7.66 -34.29 60.64
CA GLY A 5 7.99 -33.34 59.57
C GLY A 5 6.75 -33.07 58.69
N LEU A 6 6.36 -31.80 58.65
CA LEU A 6 5.27 -31.28 57.82
C LEU A 6 5.84 -31.00 56.41
N LEU A 7 5.44 -31.78 55.40
CA LEU A 7 5.74 -31.54 54.00
C LEU A 7 4.76 -30.48 53.45
N PHE A 8 5.26 -29.30 53.14
CA PHE A 8 4.52 -28.25 52.43
C PHE A 8 4.60 -28.53 50.92
N ALA A 9 3.51 -29.01 50.32
CA ALA A 9 3.38 -29.12 48.89
C ALA A 9 3.01 -27.75 48.30
N ILE A 10 3.97 -27.14 47.55
CA ILE A 10 3.70 -25.92 46.76
C ILE A 10 3.03 -26.34 45.48
N ALA A 11 1.71 -26.11 45.38
CA ALA A 11 0.97 -26.22 44.12
C ALA A 11 1.26 -25.01 43.24
N ILE A 12 2.07 -25.22 42.21
CA ILE A 12 2.28 -24.23 41.14
C ILE A 12 1.01 -24.26 40.29
N ALA A 13 0.17 -23.23 40.40
CA ALA A 13 -0.96 -23.00 39.53
C ALA A 13 -0.41 -22.56 38.15
N VAL A 14 -0.33 -23.48 37.20
CA VAL A 14 -0.11 -23.14 35.78
C VAL A 14 -1.40 -22.49 35.28
N LEU A 15 -1.42 -21.15 35.17
CA LEU A 15 -2.47 -20.45 34.47
C LEU A 15 -2.43 -20.87 33.01
N PRO A 16 -3.54 -21.31 32.38
CA PRO A 16 -3.54 -21.55 30.96
C PRO A 16 -3.27 -20.22 30.26
N ALA A 17 -2.17 -20.16 29.50
CA ALA A 17 -1.96 -19.10 28.55
C ALA A 17 -3.16 -19.14 27.58
N GLY A 18 -4.04 -18.13 27.64
CA GLY A 18 -5.18 -18.03 26.76
C GLY A 18 -4.67 -18.05 25.30
N ALA A 19 -5.31 -18.82 24.43
CA ALA A 19 -4.95 -18.85 23.01
C ALA A 19 -5.11 -17.41 22.45
N GLU A 20 -4.09 -16.94 21.74
CA GLU A 20 -4.10 -15.64 21.06
C GLU A 20 -5.33 -15.55 20.13
N SER A 21 -6.13 -14.51 20.28
CA SER A 21 -7.29 -14.29 19.40
C SER A 21 -6.87 -13.93 17.98
N ASN A 22 -7.75 -14.09 17.01
CA ASN A 22 -7.46 -13.71 15.61
C ASN A 22 -7.17 -12.21 15.46
N LEU A 23 -7.78 -11.37 16.29
CA LEU A 23 -7.53 -9.93 16.30
C LEU A 23 -6.13 -9.60 16.86
N GLU A 24 -5.74 -10.21 17.98
CA GLU A 24 -4.40 -10.02 18.57
C GLU A 24 -3.32 -10.52 17.60
N ARG A 25 -3.52 -11.70 17.01
CA ARG A 25 -2.62 -12.26 16.01
C ARG A 25 -2.53 -11.39 14.77
N GLY A 26 -3.66 -10.90 14.24
CA GLY A 26 -3.69 -10.02 13.07
C GLY A 26 -2.94 -8.72 13.33
N LYS A 27 -3.15 -8.11 14.51
CA LYS A 27 -2.41 -6.92 14.93
C LYS A 27 -0.91 -7.19 15.02
N ARG A 28 -0.50 -8.27 15.67
CA ARG A 28 0.91 -8.64 15.81
C ARG A 28 1.59 -8.84 14.46
N ILE A 29 0.96 -9.57 13.52
CA ILE A 29 1.49 -9.78 12.16
C ILE A 29 1.68 -8.43 11.44
N VAL A 30 0.73 -7.52 11.58
CA VAL A 30 0.82 -6.17 11.00
C VAL A 30 1.94 -5.35 11.65
N ASP A 31 2.09 -5.40 12.97
CA ASP A 31 3.18 -4.73 13.69
C ASP A 31 4.56 -5.29 13.25
N GLU A 32 4.70 -6.62 13.15
CA GLU A 32 5.90 -7.29 12.62
C GLU A 32 6.21 -6.87 11.17
N ALA A 33 5.18 -6.70 10.34
CA ALA A 33 5.35 -6.23 8.97
C ALA A 33 5.82 -4.77 8.89
N VAL A 34 5.35 -3.90 9.77
CA VAL A 34 5.84 -2.51 9.87
C VAL A 34 7.31 -2.50 10.26
N GLU A 35 7.71 -3.30 11.25
CA GLU A 35 9.12 -3.42 11.65
C GLU A 35 9.98 -3.94 10.49
N ALA A 36 9.52 -4.97 9.77
CA ALA A 36 10.21 -5.51 8.61
C ALA A 36 10.33 -4.51 7.44
N LEU A 37 9.37 -3.60 7.29
CA LEU A 37 9.42 -2.52 6.30
C LEU A 37 10.36 -1.38 6.68
N GLY A 38 10.87 -1.35 7.93
CA GLY A 38 11.82 -0.33 8.42
C GLY A 38 11.36 0.42 9.66
N GLY A 39 10.30 -0.05 10.32
CA GLY A 39 9.79 0.49 11.58
C GLY A 39 9.51 1.99 11.49
N GLU A 40 10.06 2.75 12.43
CA GLU A 40 9.89 4.20 12.50
C GLU A 40 10.38 4.93 11.23
N ASN A 41 11.46 4.48 10.58
CA ASN A 41 11.96 5.09 9.35
C ASN A 41 10.97 4.93 8.18
N PHE A 42 10.28 3.79 8.10
CA PHE A 42 9.18 3.59 7.16
C PHE A 42 7.97 4.48 7.51
N LEU A 43 7.59 4.55 8.79
CA LEU A 43 6.45 5.36 9.26
C LEU A 43 6.67 6.86 9.10
N GLN A 44 7.91 7.36 9.21
CA GLN A 44 8.25 8.77 9.09
C GLN A 44 8.77 9.17 7.71
N MET A 45 8.80 8.27 6.75
CA MET A 45 9.23 8.57 5.39
C MET A 45 8.44 9.76 4.82
N ALA A 46 9.10 10.89 4.52
CA ALA A 46 8.46 12.11 4.06
C ALA A 46 8.09 12.06 2.58
N ASP A 47 8.92 11.41 1.78
CA ASP A 47 8.72 11.28 0.33
C ASP A 47 9.43 10.06 -0.25
N ARG A 48 9.04 9.69 -1.47
CA ARG A 48 9.64 8.62 -2.26
C ARG A 48 9.70 9.03 -3.73
N VAL A 49 10.82 8.68 -4.37
CA VAL A 49 10.98 8.74 -5.83
C VAL A 49 11.29 7.34 -6.33
N GLU A 50 10.44 6.81 -7.18
CA GLU A 50 10.58 5.50 -7.78
C GLU A 50 10.73 5.64 -9.30
N THR A 51 11.81 5.14 -9.89
CA THR A 51 12.06 5.17 -11.33
C THR A 51 12.20 3.74 -11.84
N GLY A 52 11.55 3.44 -12.95
CA GLY A 52 11.59 2.10 -13.50
C GLY A 52 10.84 1.97 -14.82
N ARG A 53 10.54 0.73 -15.17
CA ARG A 53 9.81 0.36 -16.39
C ARG A 53 8.43 -0.14 -16.03
N ALA A 54 7.42 0.58 -16.51
CA ALA A 54 6.01 0.23 -16.37
C ALA A 54 5.50 -0.46 -17.64
N TYR A 55 4.89 -1.60 -17.44
CA TYR A 55 4.30 -2.43 -18.48
C TYR A 55 2.80 -2.50 -18.28
N SER A 56 2.02 -2.27 -19.33
CA SER A 56 0.58 -2.53 -19.35
C SER A 56 0.25 -3.72 -20.23
N PHE A 57 -0.77 -4.47 -19.83
CA PHE A 57 -1.20 -5.66 -20.53
C PHE A 57 -2.69 -5.58 -20.82
N TYR A 58 -3.10 -6.15 -21.95
CA TYR A 58 -4.49 -6.34 -22.31
C TYR A 58 -4.66 -7.77 -22.83
N ARG A 59 -5.54 -8.55 -22.20
CA ARG A 59 -5.69 -9.99 -22.48
C ARG A 59 -4.34 -10.71 -22.50
N GLU A 60 -3.55 -10.51 -21.44
CA GLU A 60 -2.21 -11.07 -21.23
C GLU A 60 -1.13 -10.67 -22.25
N ARG A 61 -1.46 -9.84 -23.24
CA ARG A 61 -0.51 -9.33 -24.22
C ARG A 61 0.03 -7.97 -23.81
N LEU A 62 1.33 -7.78 -24.00
CA LEU A 62 1.96 -6.49 -23.76
C LEU A 62 1.31 -5.43 -24.65
N ASN A 63 0.68 -4.43 -24.03
CA ASN A 63 -0.01 -3.34 -24.70
C ASN A 63 0.76 -2.02 -24.62
N GLY A 64 1.62 -1.85 -23.63
CA GLY A 64 2.43 -0.65 -23.46
C GLY A 64 3.65 -0.88 -22.61
N LEU A 65 4.69 -0.10 -22.90
CA LEU A 65 5.92 0.00 -22.12
C LEU A 65 6.31 1.46 -22.00
N SER A 66 6.54 1.93 -20.77
CA SER A 66 7.03 3.28 -20.52
C SER A 66 8.12 3.27 -19.47
N ILE A 67 9.08 4.17 -19.59
CA ILE A 67 9.89 4.58 -18.42
C ILE A 67 9.00 5.48 -17.59
N ALA A 68 8.82 5.13 -16.32
CA ALA A 68 8.03 5.90 -15.37
C ALA A 68 8.90 6.39 -14.22
N THR A 69 8.64 7.60 -13.76
CA THR A 69 9.16 8.10 -12.48
C THR A 69 7.97 8.54 -11.65
N ILE A 70 7.78 7.88 -10.52
CA ILE A 70 6.70 8.15 -9.57
C ILE A 70 7.29 8.94 -8.41
N TYR A 71 6.74 10.10 -8.17
CA TYR A 71 7.05 10.96 -7.03
C TYR A 71 5.87 10.89 -6.08
N THR A 72 6.09 10.46 -4.86
CA THR A 72 5.06 10.43 -3.81
C THR A 72 5.55 11.27 -2.65
N ARG A 73 4.73 12.19 -2.16
CA ARG A 73 4.96 12.95 -0.94
C ARG A 73 3.90 12.62 0.07
N TYR A 74 4.32 12.30 1.27
CA TYR A 74 3.44 12.02 2.40
C TYR A 74 3.24 13.30 3.22
N LEU A 75 1.99 13.59 3.55
CA LEU A 75 1.60 14.78 4.29
C LEU A 75 1.20 14.40 5.71
N THR A 76 1.47 15.27 6.66
CA THR A 76 0.94 15.12 8.02
C THR A 76 -0.57 15.23 7.99
N ARG A 77 -1.26 14.35 8.70
CA ARG A 77 -2.72 14.42 8.83
C ARG A 77 -3.10 15.70 9.56
N PRO A 78 -4.07 16.46 9.05
CA PRO A 78 -4.60 17.62 9.75
C PRO A 78 -5.35 17.19 11.02
N GLU A 79 -5.27 18.03 12.04
CA GLU A 79 -6.11 17.92 13.24
C GLU A 79 -7.00 19.17 13.32
N PRO A 80 -8.33 19.03 13.32
CA PRO A 80 -9.10 17.77 13.25
C PRO A 80 -9.01 17.08 11.88
N PRO A 81 -9.28 15.75 11.83
CA PRO A 81 -9.23 14.99 10.58
C PRO A 81 -10.19 15.56 9.53
N VAL A 82 -9.70 15.72 8.31
CA VAL A 82 -10.52 16.16 7.16
C VAL A 82 -11.00 14.94 6.38
N ALA A 83 -12.32 14.86 6.17
CA ALA A 83 -12.92 13.78 5.40
C ALA A 83 -12.33 13.76 3.97
N GLY A 84 -11.93 12.57 3.53
CA GLY A 84 -11.37 12.39 2.20
C GLY A 84 -9.91 12.76 2.01
N PHE A 85 -9.24 13.25 3.05
CA PHE A 85 -7.82 13.55 3.00
C PHE A 85 -7.00 12.26 2.91
N LEU A 86 -6.31 12.05 1.78
CA LEU A 86 -5.44 10.87 1.62
C LEU A 86 -4.07 11.05 2.29
N GLY A 87 -3.63 12.27 2.51
CA GLY A 87 -2.29 12.54 3.05
C GLY A 87 -1.15 12.21 2.10
N ILE A 88 -1.42 12.11 0.80
CA ILE A 88 -0.39 11.95 -0.23
C ILE A 88 -0.63 12.90 -1.39
N ARG A 89 0.47 13.31 -2.02
CA ARG A 89 0.50 13.89 -3.35
C ARG A 89 1.34 13.01 -4.25
N GLU A 90 0.85 12.76 -5.45
CA GLU A 90 1.54 11.90 -6.39
C GLU A 90 1.71 12.57 -7.75
N ARG A 91 2.88 12.39 -8.35
CA ARG A 91 3.16 12.74 -9.73
C ARG A 91 3.78 11.54 -10.42
N GLU A 92 3.16 11.07 -11.46
CA GLU A 92 3.69 10.04 -12.34
C GLU A 92 4.20 10.70 -13.62
N ALA A 93 5.50 10.66 -13.88
CA ALA A 93 6.10 11.22 -15.09
C ALA A 93 6.56 10.10 -16.02
N PHE A 94 6.28 10.23 -17.30
CA PHE A 94 6.49 9.20 -18.30
C PHE A 94 7.48 9.63 -19.39
N GLY A 95 8.16 8.62 -19.95
CA GLY A 95 9.16 8.81 -21.00
C GLY A 95 10.54 9.21 -20.47
N LYS A 96 11.57 9.09 -21.31
CA LYS A 96 12.95 9.44 -20.96
C LYS A 96 13.11 10.93 -20.60
N LYS A 97 12.33 11.80 -21.26
CA LYS A 97 12.35 13.25 -21.03
C LYS A 97 11.39 13.71 -19.94
N ARG A 98 10.51 12.78 -19.42
CA ARG A 98 9.47 13.11 -18.45
C ARG A 98 8.55 14.25 -18.92
N ASP A 99 8.29 14.30 -20.22
CA ASP A 99 7.54 15.34 -20.91
C ASP A 99 6.02 15.14 -20.88
N SER A 100 5.57 14.02 -20.36
CA SER A 100 4.17 13.79 -19.97
C SER A 100 4.11 13.36 -18.51
N ALA A 101 3.07 13.79 -17.82
CA ALA A 101 2.89 13.44 -16.41
C ALA A 101 1.42 13.46 -16.00
N VAL A 102 1.09 12.66 -15.00
CA VAL A 102 -0.16 12.78 -14.25
C VAL A 102 0.17 13.34 -12.87
N ILE A 103 -0.58 14.35 -12.42
CA ILE A 103 -0.53 14.85 -11.04
C ILE A 103 -1.86 14.50 -10.38
N LEU A 104 -1.77 13.99 -9.15
CA LEU A 104 -2.90 13.70 -8.27
C LEU A 104 -2.55 14.29 -6.89
N ALA A 105 -3.19 15.40 -6.55
CA ALA A 105 -2.90 16.15 -5.34
C ALA A 105 -4.16 16.85 -4.83
N ASP A 106 -4.35 16.83 -3.52
CA ASP A 106 -5.38 17.62 -2.81
C ASP A 106 -6.81 17.42 -3.34
N GLY A 107 -7.11 16.23 -3.87
CA GLY A 107 -8.43 15.89 -4.44
C GLY A 107 -8.60 16.28 -5.91
N GLU A 108 -7.59 16.87 -6.53
CA GLU A 108 -7.57 17.20 -7.95
C GLU A 108 -6.63 16.28 -8.73
N GLY A 109 -6.82 16.22 -10.05
CA GLY A 109 -5.95 15.48 -10.93
C GLY A 109 -5.81 16.13 -12.30
N TYR A 110 -4.60 16.04 -12.88
CA TYR A 110 -4.28 16.63 -14.18
C TYR A 110 -3.40 15.67 -15.01
N ASP A 111 -3.76 15.51 -16.27
CA ASP A 111 -2.88 14.91 -17.29
C ASP A 111 -2.11 16.03 -18.00
N ILE A 112 -0.80 15.99 -17.92
CA ILE A 112 0.11 17.03 -18.41
C ILE A 112 0.82 16.51 -19.66
N THR A 113 0.70 17.25 -20.75
CA THR A 113 1.40 16.99 -22.01
C THR A 113 1.98 18.30 -22.56
N PHE A 114 2.66 18.23 -23.69
CA PHE A 114 3.13 19.44 -24.42
C PHE A 114 2.00 20.38 -24.84
N ARG A 115 0.73 19.89 -24.85
CA ARG A 115 -0.44 20.72 -25.20
C ARG A 115 -0.97 21.55 -24.02
N GLY A 116 -0.62 21.17 -22.80
CA GLY A 116 -1.09 21.77 -21.57
C GLY A 116 -1.51 20.74 -20.55
N ALA A 117 -2.21 21.20 -19.52
CA ALA A 117 -2.76 20.36 -18.45
C ALA A 117 -4.26 20.15 -18.66
N GLN A 118 -4.67 18.91 -18.74
CA GLN A 118 -6.07 18.50 -18.86
C GLN A 118 -6.57 18.00 -17.52
N PRO A 119 -7.64 18.58 -16.94
CA PRO A 119 -8.23 18.04 -15.73
C PRO A 119 -8.71 16.59 -15.94
N LEU A 120 -8.39 15.73 -15.00
CA LEU A 120 -8.83 14.33 -15.04
C LEU A 120 -10.36 14.22 -14.82
N PRO A 121 -11.01 13.23 -15.42
CA PRO A 121 -12.39 12.88 -15.07
C PRO A 121 -12.48 12.50 -13.58
N ASP A 122 -13.62 12.85 -12.94
CA ASP A 122 -13.85 12.55 -11.52
C ASP A 122 -13.74 11.06 -11.21
N GLU A 123 -14.20 10.21 -12.13
CA GLU A 123 -14.09 8.75 -12.01
C GLU A 123 -12.62 8.29 -11.90
N ARG A 124 -11.69 8.95 -12.60
CA ARG A 124 -10.26 8.61 -12.53
C ARG A 124 -9.66 9.03 -11.18
N ILE A 125 -10.08 10.16 -10.65
CA ILE A 125 -9.68 10.65 -9.31
C ILE A 125 -10.20 9.71 -8.22
N GLU A 126 -11.49 9.33 -8.29
CA GLU A 126 -12.09 8.39 -7.35
C GLU A 126 -11.47 6.99 -7.43
N ARG A 127 -11.10 6.53 -8.62
CA ARG A 127 -10.37 5.27 -8.80
C ARG A 127 -8.99 5.30 -8.16
N PHE A 128 -8.26 6.41 -8.31
CA PHE A 128 -6.98 6.61 -7.63
C PHE A 128 -7.17 6.57 -6.12
N ARG A 129 -8.16 7.30 -5.60
CA ARG A 129 -8.50 7.32 -4.19
C ARG A 129 -8.81 5.92 -3.65
N ASP A 130 -9.74 5.20 -4.29
CA ASP A 130 -10.13 3.85 -3.86
C ASP A 130 -8.93 2.87 -3.91
N SER A 131 -8.13 2.92 -4.97
CA SER A 131 -6.94 2.07 -5.08
C SER A 131 -5.87 2.39 -4.03
N THR A 132 -5.70 3.67 -3.68
CA THR A 132 -4.77 4.11 -2.63
C THR A 132 -5.24 3.62 -1.25
N LEU A 133 -6.52 3.78 -0.93
CA LEU A 133 -7.09 3.32 0.34
C LEU A 133 -7.00 1.80 0.54
N ARG A 134 -6.87 1.03 -0.55
CA ARG A 134 -6.73 -0.42 -0.54
C ARG A 134 -5.28 -0.91 -0.69
N ASN A 135 -4.32 -0.02 -0.85
CA ASN A 135 -2.92 -0.41 -0.99
C ASN A 135 -2.31 -0.72 0.37
N VAL A 136 -1.79 -1.94 0.56
CA VAL A 136 -1.24 -2.38 1.85
C VAL A 136 -0.10 -1.49 2.33
N LEU A 137 0.83 -1.09 1.44
CA LEU A 137 1.97 -0.24 1.84
C LEU A 137 1.50 1.15 2.30
N TYR A 138 0.44 1.67 1.69
CA TYR A 138 -0.21 2.90 2.14
C TYR A 138 -0.97 2.70 3.46
N ILE A 139 -1.69 1.58 3.63
CA ILE A 139 -2.40 1.26 4.87
C ILE A 139 -1.41 1.19 6.03
N LEU A 140 -0.34 0.41 5.88
CA LEU A 140 0.69 0.23 6.91
C LEU A 140 1.40 1.56 7.26
N ARG A 141 1.60 2.44 6.26
CA ARG A 141 2.27 3.73 6.47
C ARG A 141 1.35 4.81 7.05
N MET A 142 0.10 4.88 6.61
CA MET A 142 -0.76 6.05 6.82
C MET A 142 -2.01 5.77 7.65
N ARG A 143 -2.47 4.52 7.74
CA ARG A 143 -3.83 4.25 8.21
C ARG A 143 -3.95 3.43 9.50
N LEU A 144 -2.88 2.86 10.04
CA LEU A 144 -2.96 1.96 11.20
C LEU A 144 -3.58 2.61 12.46
N GLY A 145 -3.48 3.93 12.59
CA GLY A 145 -4.12 4.69 13.67
C GLY A 145 -5.56 5.15 13.36
N GLU A 146 -6.16 4.76 12.24
CA GLU A 146 -7.53 5.18 11.91
C GLU A 146 -8.55 4.48 12.81
N PRO A 147 -9.52 5.23 13.38
CA PRO A 147 -10.62 4.64 14.13
C PRO A 147 -11.41 3.65 13.26
N GLY A 148 -11.69 2.46 13.82
CA GLY A 148 -12.46 1.42 13.13
C GLY A 148 -11.66 0.55 12.14
N LEU A 149 -10.33 0.75 12.03
CA LEU A 149 -9.49 -0.18 11.28
C LEU A 149 -9.26 -1.44 12.11
N ILE A 150 -9.57 -2.59 11.53
CA ILE A 150 -9.49 -3.91 12.16
C ILE A 150 -8.53 -4.79 11.36
N CYS A 151 -7.59 -5.45 12.04
CA CYS A 151 -6.69 -6.43 11.46
C CYS A 151 -7.03 -7.81 12.06
N GLU A 152 -7.55 -8.73 11.25
CA GLU A 152 -7.95 -10.07 11.69
C GLU A 152 -7.16 -11.15 10.98
N SER A 153 -6.47 -12.00 11.73
CA SER A 153 -5.75 -13.15 11.16
C SER A 153 -6.73 -14.20 10.61
N ARG A 154 -6.44 -14.65 9.38
CA ARG A 154 -7.13 -15.77 8.72
C ARG A 154 -6.35 -17.07 8.80
N GLY A 155 -5.23 -17.08 9.55
CA GLY A 155 -4.34 -18.21 9.66
C GLY A 155 -3.18 -18.16 8.67
N MET A 156 -2.66 -19.33 8.30
CA MET A 156 -1.50 -19.49 7.41
C MET A 156 -1.90 -20.20 6.12
N ASP A 157 -1.13 -19.96 5.06
CA ASP A 157 -1.24 -20.64 3.76
C ASP A 157 0.14 -20.73 3.11
N VAL A 158 0.18 -21.32 1.91
CA VAL A 158 1.39 -21.38 1.08
C VAL A 158 1.13 -20.68 -0.25
N VAL A 159 1.89 -19.64 -0.53
CA VAL A 159 1.82 -18.87 -1.80
C VAL A 159 3.19 -18.94 -2.47
N GLU A 160 3.23 -19.39 -3.73
CA GLU A 160 4.48 -19.48 -4.51
C GLU A 160 5.62 -20.21 -3.76
N ASN A 161 5.28 -21.35 -3.13
CA ASN A 161 6.18 -22.19 -2.34
C ASN A 161 6.76 -21.52 -1.07
N GLN A 162 6.17 -20.45 -0.57
CA GLN A 162 6.54 -19.84 0.70
C GLN A 162 5.34 -19.81 1.66
N SER A 163 5.60 -20.09 2.94
CA SER A 163 4.60 -19.95 4.00
C SER A 163 4.26 -18.48 4.21
N VAL A 164 2.98 -18.20 4.33
CA VAL A 164 2.47 -16.84 4.54
C VAL A 164 1.46 -16.81 5.68
N ASP A 165 1.44 -15.71 6.40
CA ASP A 165 0.40 -15.34 7.34
C ASP A 165 -0.63 -14.47 6.60
N ILE A 166 -1.92 -14.77 6.78
CA ILE A 166 -3.00 -14.05 6.10
C ILE A 166 -3.72 -13.16 7.11
N VAL A 167 -3.89 -11.89 6.75
CA VAL A 167 -4.63 -10.91 7.54
C VAL A 167 -5.64 -10.18 6.66
N ASP A 168 -6.90 -10.13 7.10
CA ASP A 168 -7.90 -9.22 6.57
C ASP A 168 -7.77 -7.89 7.30
N ILE A 169 -7.55 -6.82 6.54
CA ILE A 169 -7.57 -5.44 7.04
C ILE A 169 -8.87 -4.81 6.57
N THR A 170 -9.75 -4.48 7.52
CA THR A 170 -11.06 -3.90 7.25
C THR A 170 -11.11 -2.48 7.80
N ASP A 171 -11.51 -1.51 7.00
CA ASP A 171 -11.70 -0.13 7.45
C ASP A 171 -13.15 0.17 7.87
N ALA A 172 -13.38 1.38 8.41
CA ALA A 172 -14.69 1.81 8.89
C ALA A 172 -15.79 1.84 7.79
N ASP A 173 -15.40 1.89 6.51
CA ASP A 173 -16.32 1.83 5.37
C ASP A 173 -16.52 0.39 4.86
N ASN A 174 -16.08 -0.62 5.63
CA ASN A 174 -16.11 -2.04 5.26
C ASN A 174 -15.34 -2.39 3.98
N ARG A 175 -14.28 -1.63 3.66
CA ARG A 175 -13.33 -2.06 2.63
C ARG A 175 -12.39 -3.09 3.22
N VAL A 176 -12.41 -4.28 2.65
CA VAL A 176 -11.54 -5.38 3.05
C VAL A 176 -10.37 -5.48 2.09
N VAL A 177 -9.17 -5.59 2.65
CA VAL A 177 -7.95 -5.95 1.93
C VAL A 177 -7.37 -7.19 2.59
N THR A 178 -7.35 -8.32 1.88
CA THR A 178 -6.69 -9.53 2.34
C THR A 178 -5.22 -9.46 1.99
N VAL A 179 -4.36 -9.46 2.99
CA VAL A 179 -2.90 -9.34 2.82
C VAL A 179 -2.22 -10.64 3.22
N TYR A 180 -1.29 -11.08 2.41
CA TYR A 180 -0.43 -12.22 2.63
C TYR A 180 0.97 -11.72 2.97
N PHE A 181 1.40 -11.98 4.20
CA PHE A 181 2.73 -11.62 4.69
C PHE A 181 3.62 -12.84 4.69
N SER A 182 4.84 -12.73 4.19
CA SER A 182 5.82 -13.82 4.29
C SER A 182 6.06 -14.18 5.76
N HIS A 183 5.86 -15.44 6.13
CA HIS A 183 6.09 -15.90 7.50
C HIS A 183 7.54 -15.74 7.96
N VAL A 184 8.50 -15.71 7.01
CA VAL A 184 9.93 -15.61 7.31
C VAL A 184 10.43 -14.17 7.33
N THR A 185 9.97 -13.34 6.38
CA THR A 185 10.47 -11.96 6.25
C THR A 185 9.49 -10.92 6.80
N HIS A 186 8.28 -11.30 7.15
CA HIS A 186 7.14 -10.47 7.56
C HIS A 186 6.72 -9.41 6.52
N LEU A 187 7.37 -9.37 5.35
CA LEU A 187 7.04 -8.42 4.28
C LEU A 187 5.77 -8.84 3.54
N PRO A 188 4.91 -7.88 3.10
CA PRO A 188 3.75 -8.19 2.26
C PRO A 188 4.22 -8.78 0.93
N VAL A 189 3.67 -9.92 0.52
CA VAL A 189 4.01 -10.57 -0.77
C VAL A 189 2.85 -10.53 -1.74
N LYS A 190 1.62 -10.46 -1.23
CA LYS A 190 0.41 -10.40 -2.04
C LYS A 190 -0.69 -9.65 -1.28
N GLN A 191 -1.51 -8.90 -1.98
CA GLN A 191 -2.80 -8.43 -1.49
C GLN A 191 -3.89 -8.79 -2.47
N VAL A 192 -5.08 -9.03 -1.95
CA VAL A 192 -6.31 -9.31 -2.73
C VAL A 192 -7.39 -8.35 -2.27
N THR A 193 -8.07 -7.74 -3.23
CA THR A 193 -9.23 -6.90 -2.98
C THR A 193 -10.37 -7.30 -3.90
N ASN A 194 -11.56 -7.34 -3.35
CA ASN A 194 -12.78 -7.60 -4.10
C ASN A 194 -13.65 -6.33 -4.13
N ARG A 195 -14.10 -5.97 -5.32
CA ARG A 195 -15.02 -4.86 -5.50
C ARG A 195 -16.05 -5.17 -6.59
N ARG A 196 -17.17 -4.47 -6.57
CA ARG A 196 -18.15 -4.58 -7.66
C ARG A 196 -17.82 -3.58 -8.76
N ASP A 197 -17.87 -4.02 -10.00
CA ASP A 197 -17.82 -3.13 -11.16
C ASP A 197 -18.98 -2.13 -11.06
N PRO A 198 -18.74 -0.82 -11.20
CA PRO A 198 -19.80 0.17 -11.05
C PRO A 198 -20.88 0.07 -12.15
N LEU A 199 -20.56 -0.45 -13.33
CA LEU A 199 -21.46 -0.58 -14.47
C LEU A 199 -22.17 -1.93 -14.50
N THR A 200 -21.39 -3.03 -14.52
CA THR A 200 -21.92 -4.40 -14.68
C THR A 200 -22.38 -5.02 -13.36
N LYS A 201 -21.93 -4.45 -12.21
CA LYS A 201 -22.14 -4.99 -10.85
C LYS A 201 -21.46 -6.33 -10.60
N ASP A 202 -20.69 -6.82 -11.56
CA ASP A 202 -19.90 -8.04 -11.40
C ASP A 202 -18.86 -7.88 -10.31
N LEU A 203 -18.57 -8.99 -9.63
CA LEU A 203 -17.48 -9.02 -8.66
C LEU A 203 -16.15 -9.03 -9.42
N MET A 204 -15.30 -8.05 -9.16
CA MET A 204 -13.93 -7.98 -9.68
C MET A 204 -12.96 -8.28 -8.56
N GLU A 205 -12.11 -9.27 -8.80
CA GLU A 205 -10.94 -9.51 -7.95
C GLU A 205 -9.73 -8.75 -8.51
N GLU A 206 -9.06 -7.99 -7.67
CA GLU A 206 -7.79 -7.36 -7.99
C GLU A 206 -6.70 -7.93 -7.06
N VAL A 207 -5.66 -8.47 -7.66
CA VAL A 207 -4.49 -9.01 -6.95
C VAL A 207 -3.30 -8.11 -7.23
N THR A 208 -2.57 -7.73 -6.17
CA THR A 208 -1.25 -7.10 -6.31
C THR A 208 -0.21 -7.99 -5.66
N ARG A 209 0.88 -8.27 -6.38
CA ARG A 209 2.03 -9.02 -5.88
C ARG A 209 3.21 -8.09 -5.70
N PHE A 210 3.96 -8.29 -4.63
CA PHE A 210 5.12 -7.50 -4.26
C PHE A 210 6.34 -8.43 -4.15
N ALA A 211 7.40 -8.09 -4.85
CA ALA A 211 8.61 -8.92 -4.86
C ALA A 211 9.88 -8.07 -4.93
N LYS A 212 11.03 -8.73 -4.74
CA LYS A 212 12.36 -8.11 -4.87
C LYS A 212 12.53 -6.90 -3.94
N TYR A 213 12.15 -7.06 -2.68
CA TYR A 213 12.37 -6.03 -1.67
C TYR A 213 13.85 -5.70 -1.52
N ARG A 214 14.16 -4.42 -1.41
CA ARG A 214 15.52 -3.90 -1.19
C ARG A 214 15.47 -2.77 -0.18
N ASP A 215 16.56 -2.60 0.57
CA ASP A 215 16.77 -1.42 1.40
C ASP A 215 17.00 -0.21 0.49
N VAL A 216 16.15 0.81 0.66
CA VAL A 216 16.14 2.06 -0.13
C VAL A 216 16.69 3.24 0.64
N GLY A 217 17.29 2.97 1.81
CA GLY A 217 17.89 3.91 2.72
C GLY A 217 17.25 3.88 4.11
N GLY A 218 18.10 3.93 5.14
CA GLY A 218 17.67 3.92 6.54
C GLY A 218 16.97 2.63 7.00
N GLY A 219 17.21 1.50 6.33
CA GLY A 219 16.54 0.23 6.63
C GLY A 219 15.11 0.13 6.06
N VAL A 220 14.66 1.11 5.28
CA VAL A 220 13.34 1.05 4.66
C VAL A 220 13.36 0.04 3.52
N MET A 221 12.54 -1.02 3.63
CA MET A 221 12.39 -2.05 2.61
C MET A 221 11.27 -1.69 1.63
N TRP A 222 11.60 -1.66 0.32
CA TRP A 222 10.62 -1.34 -0.72
C TRP A 222 10.63 -2.39 -1.84
N PRO A 223 9.45 -2.80 -2.38
CA PRO A 223 9.39 -3.78 -3.47
C PRO A 223 9.86 -3.15 -4.79
N PHE A 224 10.74 -3.87 -5.52
CA PHE A 224 11.24 -3.47 -6.84
C PHE A 224 10.49 -4.14 -8.00
N ASP A 225 9.56 -5.01 -7.68
CA ASP A 225 8.70 -5.69 -8.64
C ASP A 225 7.28 -5.70 -8.10
N VAL A 226 6.39 -4.95 -8.76
CA VAL A 226 4.97 -4.85 -8.40
C VAL A 226 4.15 -5.28 -9.61
N GLN A 227 3.39 -6.36 -9.48
CA GLN A 227 2.49 -6.87 -10.51
C GLN A 227 1.04 -6.71 -10.06
N ARG A 228 0.17 -6.32 -10.99
CA ARG A 228 -1.28 -6.26 -10.76
C ARG A 228 -2.02 -7.17 -11.73
N GLU A 229 -2.99 -7.88 -11.21
CA GLU A 229 -3.90 -8.76 -11.95
C GLU A 229 -5.34 -8.32 -11.67
N ARG A 230 -6.22 -8.59 -12.63
CA ARG A 230 -7.67 -8.40 -12.48
C ARG A 230 -8.37 -9.65 -13.03
N ASN A 231 -9.18 -10.29 -12.18
CA ASN A 231 -9.87 -11.55 -12.52
C ASN A 231 -8.91 -12.60 -13.09
N GLY A 232 -7.69 -12.72 -12.51
CA GLY A 232 -6.65 -13.64 -12.94
C GLY A 232 -5.82 -13.19 -14.15
N GLU A 233 -6.21 -12.12 -14.86
CA GLU A 233 -5.43 -11.59 -15.97
C GLU A 233 -4.46 -10.52 -15.53
N LYS A 234 -3.19 -10.61 -15.91
CA LYS A 234 -2.19 -9.57 -15.68
C LYS A 234 -2.57 -8.31 -16.45
N ILE A 235 -2.66 -7.17 -15.74
CA ILE A 235 -2.98 -5.86 -16.32
C ILE A 235 -1.83 -4.87 -16.25
N PHE A 236 -0.91 -5.03 -15.29
CA PHE A 236 0.18 -4.09 -15.06
C PHE A 236 1.36 -4.77 -14.37
N GLN A 237 2.56 -4.31 -14.69
CA GLN A 237 3.76 -4.63 -13.91
C GLN A 237 4.74 -3.46 -13.93
N MET A 238 5.34 -3.16 -12.79
CA MET A 238 6.43 -2.20 -12.69
C MET A 238 7.67 -2.86 -12.12
N TYR A 239 8.77 -2.73 -12.84
CA TYR A 239 10.10 -3.04 -12.35
C TYR A 239 10.82 -1.74 -12.03
N ALA A 240 11.07 -1.49 -10.74
CA ALA A 240 11.86 -0.35 -10.32
C ALA A 240 13.34 -0.59 -10.64
N ASP A 241 13.97 0.38 -11.27
CA ASP A 241 15.42 0.42 -11.44
C ASP A 241 16.07 1.10 -10.21
N SER A 242 15.39 2.09 -9.64
CA SER A 242 15.80 2.77 -8.40
C SER A 242 14.60 3.27 -7.60
N VAL A 243 14.74 3.20 -6.28
CA VAL A 243 13.82 3.84 -5.33
C VAL A 243 14.66 4.59 -4.31
N VAL A 244 14.29 5.85 -4.04
CA VAL A 244 14.95 6.73 -3.08
C VAL A 244 13.89 7.36 -2.19
N VAL A 245 14.11 7.35 -0.89
CA VAL A 245 13.23 7.97 0.11
C VAL A 245 13.83 9.24 0.68
N ASN A 246 12.99 10.11 1.24
CA ASN A 246 13.41 11.34 1.93
C ASN A 246 14.30 12.25 1.08
N LYS A 247 13.97 12.41 -0.20
CA LYS A 247 14.72 13.25 -1.15
C LYS A 247 14.44 14.74 -1.01
N GLY A 248 13.47 15.12 -0.19
CA GLY A 248 13.07 16.50 0.02
C GLY A 248 12.22 17.07 -1.11
N LEU A 249 11.22 16.31 -1.56
CA LEU A 249 10.29 16.76 -2.60
C LEU A 249 9.50 17.98 -2.11
N THR A 250 9.43 19.01 -2.96
CA THR A 250 8.74 20.26 -2.67
C THR A 250 7.36 20.33 -3.34
N ASP A 251 6.48 21.22 -2.85
CA ASP A 251 5.09 21.33 -3.30
C ASP A 251 4.95 21.68 -4.79
N ASN A 252 5.91 22.46 -5.31
CA ASN A 252 5.90 22.87 -6.73
C ASN A 252 5.97 21.68 -7.71
N LEU A 253 6.42 20.51 -7.26
CA LEU A 253 6.43 19.30 -8.07
C LEU A 253 5.00 18.77 -8.33
N PHE A 254 4.08 19.05 -7.41
CA PHE A 254 2.70 18.55 -7.40
C PHE A 254 1.67 19.62 -7.78
N THR A 255 2.12 20.78 -8.23
CA THR A 255 1.28 21.88 -8.68
C THR A 255 1.50 22.17 -10.15
N LEU A 256 0.52 22.79 -10.80
CA LEU A 256 0.67 23.24 -12.18
C LEU A 256 1.50 24.54 -12.20
N PRO A 257 2.47 24.69 -13.13
CA PRO A 257 3.11 25.97 -13.36
C PRO A 257 2.10 27.08 -13.68
N ALA A 258 2.31 28.28 -13.15
CA ALA A 258 1.35 29.40 -13.28
C ALA A 258 1.02 29.79 -14.73
N ASN A 259 1.91 29.51 -15.67
CA ASN A 259 1.74 29.77 -17.10
C ASN A 259 1.24 28.55 -17.90
N MET A 260 0.90 27.45 -17.22
CA MET A 260 0.40 26.26 -17.88
C MET A 260 -0.99 26.49 -18.45
N LYS A 261 -1.16 26.17 -19.75
CA LYS A 261 -2.47 26.19 -20.39
C LYS A 261 -3.35 25.10 -19.82
N ILE A 262 -4.49 25.45 -19.24
CA ILE A 262 -5.52 24.51 -18.79
C ILE A 262 -6.41 24.18 -19.99
N LEU A 263 -6.56 22.89 -20.28
CA LEU A 263 -7.45 22.39 -21.30
C LEU A 263 -8.84 22.10 -20.74
N LYS A 264 -9.83 21.92 -21.61
CA LYS A 264 -11.18 21.55 -21.17
C LYS A 264 -11.16 20.14 -20.58
N LYS A 265 -11.91 19.95 -19.49
CA LYS A 265 -12.16 18.62 -18.94
C LYS A 265 -12.90 17.76 -19.97
N GLU A 266 -12.44 16.53 -20.17
CA GLU A 266 -13.21 15.55 -20.94
C GLU A 266 -14.48 15.17 -20.18
N LYS A 267 -15.57 14.97 -20.94
CA LYS A 267 -16.87 14.59 -20.36
C LYS A 267 -16.89 13.09 -20.03
#